data_1980559deae8c1a49c96b1fbd22adfb7
#
_entry.id   1980559deae8c1a49c96b1fbd22adfb7
#
_cell.length_a   1.000
_cell.length_b   1.000
_cell.length_c   1.000
_cell.angle_alpha   90.00
_cell.angle_beta   90.00
_cell.angle_gamma   90.00
#
_symmetry.space_group_name_H-M   'P 1'
#
loop_
_entity.id
_entity.type
_entity.pdbx_description
1 polymer ?
#
loop_
_entity_poly.entity_id
_entity_poly.type
_entity_poly.pdbx_seq_one_letter_code
_entity_poly.pdbx_strand_id
1 'polypeptide(L)'
;MKRLLILAQFTPIYLERLRRHFEILHESWLETVELVDPEALGERLRTQGIDYLVIEADFVLAETFAAAPNLRFVGVCRGEIGPHVDMEAAAEHGVTVVSTPGRNAVAVAELTLGLMLALARRIPQAHELVRAGQWDSALTGYGAWGGIELAGRTAGLIGLGAVGRAVAQRLHALDMRVLAFDPFVAAAQAAPAALVDLPTLLRAADFISLHCPLTPQTRHLLAATALAQTKPGVFLINTARAAVVDEDALLAALRSGRVAGAALDVHRVEPLPPNSPWLALDRVILTPHIGGASVDVIGHHSRLITEALEQFVGLG
;
A
#
# COMPACT_ATOMS: atom_id res chain seq x y z
N MET A 1 19.52 30.71 -9.74
CA MET A 1 19.34 29.27 -9.49
C MET A 1 17.86 29.01 -9.62
N LYS A 2 17.43 27.83 -10.16
CA LYS A 2 16.02 27.48 -10.26
C LYS A 2 15.49 27.14 -8.87
N ARG A 3 14.18 27.39 -8.64
CA ARG A 3 13.55 27.21 -7.33
C ARG A 3 12.73 25.94 -7.28
N LEU A 4 12.92 25.17 -6.21
CA LEU A 4 12.24 23.92 -5.93
C LEU A 4 11.49 24.04 -4.59
N LEU A 5 10.16 23.85 -4.63
CA LEU A 5 9.33 23.70 -3.43
C LEU A 5 9.07 22.21 -3.17
N ILE A 6 9.36 21.74 -1.96
CA ILE A 6 9.11 20.35 -1.53
C ILE A 6 8.10 20.39 -0.37
N LEU A 7 6.87 19.94 -0.64
CA LEU A 7 5.78 19.77 0.33
C LEU A 7 5.63 18.27 0.68
N ALA A 8 6.72 17.67 1.11
CA ALA A 8 6.78 16.23 1.39
C ALA A 8 7.81 15.95 2.48
N GLN A 9 7.69 14.82 3.15
CA GLN A 9 8.83 14.31 3.91
C GLN A 9 9.97 13.99 2.94
N PHE A 10 11.18 14.44 3.29
CA PHE A 10 12.33 14.24 2.42
C PHE A 10 13.59 14.02 3.26
N THR A 11 14.40 13.02 2.91
CA THR A 11 15.58 12.70 3.71
C THR A 11 16.68 13.72 3.50
N PRO A 12 17.44 14.09 4.57
CA PRO A 12 18.48 15.12 4.50
C PRO A 12 19.53 14.89 3.40
N ILE A 13 19.91 13.64 3.17
CA ILE A 13 20.94 13.32 2.16
C ILE A 13 20.51 13.73 0.73
N TYR A 14 19.22 13.57 0.39
CA TYR A 14 18.70 13.97 -0.92
C TYR A 14 18.40 15.48 -0.99
N LEU A 15 18.01 16.10 0.11
CA LEU A 15 17.92 17.56 0.19
C LEU A 15 19.28 18.20 -0.07
N GLU A 16 20.36 17.72 0.58
CA GLU A 16 21.72 18.22 0.36
C GLU A 16 22.20 18.02 -1.09
N ARG A 17 21.84 16.85 -1.69
CA ARG A 17 22.14 16.57 -3.09
C ARG A 17 21.47 17.58 -4.02
N LEU A 18 20.18 17.85 -3.82
CA LEU A 18 19.41 18.80 -4.62
C LEU A 18 19.82 20.27 -4.38
N ARG A 19 20.25 20.66 -3.16
CA ARG A 19 20.72 22.03 -2.84
C ARG A 19 21.94 22.46 -3.67
N ARG A 20 22.68 21.53 -4.24
CA ARG A 20 23.80 21.82 -5.14
C ARG A 20 23.33 22.45 -6.46
N HIS A 21 22.08 22.24 -6.84
CA HIS A 21 21.52 22.61 -8.13
C HIS A 21 20.32 23.55 -8.04
N PHE A 22 19.62 23.55 -6.90
CA PHE A 22 18.36 24.28 -6.69
C PHE A 22 18.38 25.12 -5.42
N GLU A 23 17.67 26.24 -5.45
CA GLU A 23 17.24 26.96 -4.25
C GLU A 23 15.99 26.22 -3.71
N ILE A 24 16.12 25.58 -2.55
CA ILE A 24 15.08 24.69 -2.01
C ILE A 24 14.31 25.38 -0.89
N LEU A 25 12.98 25.38 -1.03
CA LEU A 25 12.03 25.59 0.05
C LEU A 25 11.47 24.22 0.43
N HIS A 26 11.63 23.83 1.69
CA HIS A 26 11.20 22.50 2.17
C HIS A 26 10.29 22.64 3.37
N GLU A 27 9.10 22.08 3.26
CA GLU A 27 8.07 22.01 4.30
C GLU A 27 7.45 20.60 4.28
N SER A 28 7.29 19.99 5.43
CA SER A 28 6.63 18.70 5.54
C SER A 28 5.19 18.90 6.01
N TRP A 29 4.23 18.30 5.31
CA TRP A 29 2.83 18.30 5.72
C TRP A 29 2.61 17.65 7.10
N LEU A 30 3.51 16.79 7.55
CA LEU A 30 3.49 16.25 8.93
C LEU A 30 3.88 17.29 9.99
N GLU A 31 4.69 18.29 9.63
CA GLU A 31 5.08 19.36 10.54
C GLU A 31 4.01 20.46 10.57
N THR A 32 3.45 20.78 9.41
CA THR A 32 2.41 21.82 9.29
C THR A 32 1.03 21.30 9.73
N VAL A 33 0.78 19.97 9.59
CA VAL A 33 -0.52 19.29 9.82
C VAL A 33 -1.64 19.87 8.94
N GLU A 34 -1.28 20.57 7.86
CA GLU A 34 -2.20 21.22 6.93
C GLU A 34 -1.84 20.86 5.50
N LEU A 35 -2.87 20.68 4.66
CA LEU A 35 -2.72 20.62 3.21
C LEU A 35 -2.94 22.01 2.64
N VAL A 36 -2.15 22.35 1.63
CA VAL A 36 -2.28 23.65 0.97
C VAL A 36 -3.47 23.63 0.02
N ASP A 37 -4.33 24.65 0.13
CA ASP A 37 -5.42 24.83 -0.83
C ASP A 37 -4.86 25.00 -2.25
N PRO A 38 -5.42 24.34 -3.30
CA PRO A 38 -4.85 24.33 -4.65
C PRO A 38 -4.72 25.72 -5.29
N GLU A 39 -5.69 26.65 -5.04
CA GLU A 39 -5.63 28.01 -5.54
C GLU A 39 -4.50 28.81 -4.83
N ALA A 40 -4.44 28.69 -3.50
CA ALA A 40 -3.40 29.29 -2.68
C ALA A 40 -2.00 28.73 -3.04
N LEU A 41 -1.91 27.45 -3.37
CA LEU A 41 -0.67 26.83 -3.85
C LEU A 41 -0.23 27.46 -5.19
N GLY A 42 -1.13 27.62 -6.14
CA GLY A 42 -0.86 28.25 -7.43
C GLY A 42 -0.32 29.68 -7.27
N GLU A 43 -0.97 30.50 -6.45
CA GLU A 43 -0.52 31.86 -6.14
C GLU A 43 0.85 31.88 -5.44
N ARG A 44 1.11 30.94 -4.54
CA ARG A 44 2.40 30.77 -3.88
C ARG A 44 3.49 30.41 -4.88
N LEU A 45 3.25 29.45 -5.78
CA LEU A 45 4.21 29.06 -6.82
C LEU A 45 4.57 30.26 -7.71
N ARG A 46 3.59 31.08 -8.07
CA ARG A 46 3.76 32.28 -8.88
C ARG A 46 4.59 33.34 -8.16
N THR A 47 4.19 33.72 -6.95
CA THR A 47 4.80 34.82 -6.19
C THR A 47 6.21 34.51 -5.72
N GLN A 48 6.48 33.25 -5.40
CA GLN A 48 7.81 32.78 -5.01
C GLN A 48 8.67 32.36 -6.22
N GLY A 49 8.14 32.40 -7.44
CA GLY A 49 8.88 32.06 -8.66
C GLY A 49 9.37 30.59 -8.67
N ILE A 50 8.48 29.66 -8.28
CA ILE A 50 8.81 28.23 -8.21
C ILE A 50 8.79 27.62 -9.61
N ASP A 51 9.87 26.96 -9.98
CA ASP A 51 10.00 26.22 -11.25
C ASP A 51 9.61 24.73 -11.11
N TYR A 52 9.86 24.16 -9.93
CA TYR A 52 9.68 22.72 -9.66
C TYR A 52 8.96 22.50 -8.32
N LEU A 53 8.03 21.58 -8.31
CA LEU A 53 7.22 21.24 -7.13
C LEU A 53 7.35 19.75 -6.83
N VAL A 54 7.46 19.40 -5.55
CA VAL A 54 7.34 18.03 -5.05
C VAL A 54 6.25 18.00 -4.00
N ILE A 55 5.29 17.11 -4.15
CA ILE A 55 4.16 16.90 -3.22
C ILE A 55 4.11 15.46 -2.71
N GLU A 56 3.47 15.27 -1.56
CA GLU A 56 3.15 13.94 -1.04
C GLU A 56 1.65 13.78 -0.74
N ALA A 57 1.06 14.72 -0.02
CA ALA A 57 -0.35 14.68 0.39
C ALA A 57 -1.21 15.75 -0.30
N ASP A 58 -0.59 16.80 -0.78
CA ASP A 58 -1.25 17.94 -1.42
C ASP A 58 -1.86 17.61 -2.79
N PHE A 59 -2.63 18.56 -3.31
CA PHE A 59 -3.29 18.45 -4.61
C PHE A 59 -2.81 19.56 -5.55
N VAL A 60 -2.58 19.23 -6.82
CA VAL A 60 -2.20 20.16 -7.89
C VAL A 60 -3.28 20.07 -8.98
N LEU A 61 -4.22 20.96 -8.93
CA LEU A 61 -5.41 20.97 -9.78
C LEU A 61 -5.29 22.02 -10.89
N ALA A 62 -6.30 22.14 -11.76
CA ALA A 62 -6.31 23.03 -12.90
C ALA A 62 -6.01 24.49 -12.52
N GLU A 63 -6.60 24.99 -11.43
CA GLU A 63 -6.38 26.34 -10.91
C GLU A 63 -4.92 26.58 -10.48
N THR A 64 -4.26 25.54 -9.92
CA THR A 64 -2.84 25.61 -9.56
C THR A 64 -1.96 25.82 -10.79
N PHE A 65 -2.19 25.04 -11.85
CA PHE A 65 -1.43 25.15 -13.10
C PHE A 65 -1.66 26.50 -13.79
N ALA A 66 -2.91 26.96 -13.84
CA ALA A 66 -3.28 28.24 -14.44
C ALA A 66 -2.60 29.43 -13.73
N ALA A 67 -2.44 29.37 -12.41
CA ALA A 67 -1.80 30.43 -11.63
C ALA A 67 -0.27 30.38 -11.65
N ALA A 68 0.36 29.25 -12.01
CA ALA A 68 1.81 29.02 -11.90
C ALA A 68 2.52 28.87 -13.28
N PRO A 69 2.65 29.92 -14.09
CA PRO A 69 3.16 29.82 -15.48
C PRO A 69 4.64 29.41 -15.59
N ASN A 70 5.40 29.47 -14.50
CA ASN A 70 6.80 29.06 -14.46
C ASN A 70 6.99 27.59 -14.07
N LEU A 71 5.94 26.92 -13.59
CA LEU A 71 6.01 25.51 -13.16
C LEU A 71 6.31 24.59 -14.36
N ARG A 72 7.30 23.72 -14.22
CA ARG A 72 7.76 22.80 -15.29
C ARG A 72 7.76 21.35 -14.89
N PHE A 73 7.79 21.07 -13.60
CA PHE A 73 7.89 19.72 -13.08
C PHE A 73 7.09 19.58 -11.78
N VAL A 74 6.35 18.49 -11.66
CA VAL A 74 5.69 18.07 -10.43
C VAL A 74 6.12 16.65 -10.10
N GLY A 75 6.81 16.47 -8.97
CA GLY A 75 7.14 15.18 -8.40
C GLY A 75 6.08 14.76 -7.36
N VAL A 76 5.48 13.59 -7.53
CA VAL A 76 4.47 13.06 -6.61
C VAL A 76 5.09 11.91 -5.81
N CYS A 77 5.27 12.11 -4.51
CA CYS A 77 5.79 11.10 -3.58
C CYS A 77 4.75 9.99 -3.30
N ARG A 78 4.03 9.54 -4.32
CA ARG A 78 3.02 8.47 -4.29
C ARG A 78 3.17 7.59 -5.53
N GLY A 79 2.64 6.36 -5.46
CA GLY A 79 2.63 5.45 -6.62
C GLY A 79 1.57 5.80 -7.67
N GLU A 80 0.45 6.37 -7.23
CA GLU A 80 -0.67 6.81 -8.07
C GLU A 80 -0.67 8.35 -8.16
N ILE A 81 -0.85 8.89 -9.37
CA ILE A 81 -0.86 10.34 -9.63
C ILE A 81 -2.29 10.89 -9.59
N GLY A 82 -3.22 10.22 -10.28
CA GLY A 82 -4.56 10.74 -10.58
C GLY A 82 -5.36 11.32 -9.41
N PRO A 83 -5.27 10.80 -8.18
CA PRO A 83 -5.94 11.43 -7.05
C PRO A 83 -5.35 12.77 -6.62
N HIS A 84 -4.11 13.07 -6.99
CA HIS A 84 -3.34 14.23 -6.50
C HIS A 84 -3.08 15.30 -7.55
N VAL A 85 -3.10 14.95 -8.83
CA VAL A 85 -2.73 15.88 -9.92
C VAL A 85 -3.75 15.78 -11.05
N ASP A 86 -4.24 16.93 -11.50
CA ASP A 86 -4.97 17.05 -12.76
C ASP A 86 -3.99 16.89 -13.93
N MET A 87 -3.98 15.70 -14.53
CA MET A 87 -3.04 15.34 -15.59
C MET A 87 -3.37 16.01 -16.93
N GLU A 88 -4.63 16.37 -17.17
CA GLU A 88 -5.06 17.07 -18.37
C GLU A 88 -4.54 18.52 -18.30
N ALA A 89 -4.79 19.21 -17.20
CA ALA A 89 -4.27 20.55 -16.96
C ALA A 89 -2.73 20.59 -16.96
N ALA A 90 -2.06 19.60 -16.37
CA ALA A 90 -0.60 19.51 -16.43
C ALA A 90 -0.08 19.44 -17.87
N ALA A 91 -0.72 18.64 -18.74
CA ALA A 91 -0.36 18.51 -20.14
C ALA A 91 -0.61 19.82 -20.92
N GLU A 92 -1.74 20.49 -20.70
CA GLU A 92 -2.07 21.78 -21.32
C GLU A 92 -1.04 22.89 -20.99
N HIS A 93 -0.49 22.85 -19.76
CA HIS A 93 0.53 23.82 -19.33
C HIS A 93 1.99 23.36 -19.59
N GLY A 94 2.17 22.19 -20.23
CA GLY A 94 3.48 21.65 -20.55
C GLY A 94 4.31 21.23 -19.33
N VAL A 95 3.65 20.87 -18.23
CA VAL A 95 4.29 20.44 -16.98
C VAL A 95 4.52 18.92 -16.99
N THR A 96 5.76 18.52 -16.74
CA THR A 96 6.11 17.10 -16.58
C THR A 96 5.73 16.63 -15.18
N VAL A 97 4.94 15.54 -15.09
CA VAL A 97 4.53 14.94 -13.81
C VAL A 97 5.19 13.56 -13.67
N VAL A 98 5.83 13.33 -12.53
CA VAL A 98 6.50 12.06 -12.21
C VAL A 98 6.01 11.53 -10.86
N SER A 99 5.73 10.23 -10.80
CA SER A 99 5.37 9.54 -9.56
C SER A 99 6.49 8.62 -9.08
N THR A 100 6.29 8.00 -7.91
CA THR A 100 7.25 7.07 -7.30
C THR A 100 6.63 5.67 -7.14
N PRO A 101 6.32 4.95 -8.25
CA PRO A 101 5.73 3.63 -8.19
C PRO A 101 6.66 2.65 -7.46
N GLY A 102 6.08 1.81 -6.59
CA GLY A 102 6.83 0.81 -5.84
C GLY A 102 7.65 1.34 -4.66
N ARG A 103 7.61 2.64 -4.34
CA ARG A 103 8.36 3.25 -3.23
C ARG A 103 8.15 2.52 -1.88
N ASN A 104 6.97 1.99 -1.67
CA ASN A 104 6.55 1.32 -0.44
C ASN A 104 6.43 -0.21 -0.58
N ALA A 105 6.90 -0.79 -1.69
CA ALA A 105 6.68 -2.21 -1.98
C ALA A 105 7.28 -3.12 -0.91
N VAL A 106 8.46 -2.81 -0.40
CA VAL A 106 9.12 -3.55 0.69
C VAL A 106 8.32 -3.43 1.98
N ALA A 107 7.96 -2.22 2.39
CA ALA A 107 7.21 -1.98 3.63
C ALA A 107 5.86 -2.72 3.64
N VAL A 108 5.08 -2.61 2.54
CA VAL A 108 3.80 -3.33 2.41
C VAL A 108 4.01 -4.84 2.42
N ALA A 109 5.06 -5.34 1.76
CA ALA A 109 5.35 -6.78 1.75
C ALA A 109 5.70 -7.30 3.14
N GLU A 110 6.44 -6.54 3.93
CA GLU A 110 6.83 -6.90 5.29
C GLU A 110 5.65 -6.85 6.26
N LEU A 111 4.78 -5.84 6.14
CA LEU A 111 3.52 -5.82 6.89
C LEU A 111 2.64 -7.01 6.51
N THR A 112 2.49 -7.31 5.22
CA THR A 112 1.73 -8.48 4.74
C THR A 112 2.23 -9.77 5.38
N LEU A 113 3.54 -9.99 5.40
CA LEU A 113 4.15 -11.15 6.03
C LEU A 113 3.90 -11.18 7.55
N GLY A 114 4.07 -10.04 8.21
CA GLY A 114 3.76 -9.88 9.64
C GLY A 114 2.31 -10.25 9.96
N LEU A 115 1.36 -9.77 9.15
CA LEU A 115 -0.06 -10.07 9.29
C LEU A 115 -0.38 -11.54 9.03
N MET A 116 0.26 -12.17 8.02
CA MET A 116 0.12 -13.62 7.76
C MET A 116 0.60 -14.45 8.95
N LEU A 117 1.77 -14.15 9.51
CA LEU A 117 2.30 -14.82 10.69
C LEU A 117 1.43 -14.57 11.92
N ALA A 118 0.95 -13.34 12.11
CA ALA A 118 0.05 -12.99 13.20
C ALA A 118 -1.27 -13.76 13.15
N LEU A 119 -1.87 -13.93 11.97
CA LEU A 119 -3.06 -14.76 11.78
C LEU A 119 -2.76 -16.25 12.03
N ALA A 120 -1.71 -16.77 11.37
CA ALA A 120 -1.34 -18.19 11.45
C ALA A 120 -1.05 -18.64 12.88
N ARG A 121 -0.45 -17.77 13.69
CA ARG A 121 0.01 -18.07 15.06
C ARG A 121 -0.85 -17.40 16.13
N ARG A 122 -1.92 -16.67 15.76
CA ARG A 122 -2.86 -16.00 16.68
C ARG A 122 -2.16 -15.03 17.66
N ILE A 123 -1.13 -14.33 17.17
CA ILE A 123 -0.22 -13.53 18.01
C ILE A 123 -0.95 -12.43 18.78
N PRO A 124 -1.82 -11.58 18.16
CA PRO A 124 -2.50 -10.51 18.89
C PRO A 124 -3.37 -11.02 20.04
N GLN A 125 -4.15 -12.06 19.79
CA GLN A 125 -5.05 -12.62 20.78
C GLN A 125 -4.28 -13.27 21.95
N ALA A 126 -3.18 -13.99 21.66
CA ALA A 126 -2.32 -14.57 22.67
C ALA A 126 -1.61 -13.48 23.50
N HIS A 127 -1.21 -12.38 22.86
CA HIS A 127 -0.63 -11.22 23.55
C HIS A 127 -1.64 -10.60 24.52
N GLU A 128 -2.86 -10.32 24.08
CA GLU A 128 -3.90 -9.73 24.92
C GLU A 128 -4.28 -10.63 26.10
N LEU A 129 -4.37 -11.96 25.90
CA LEU A 129 -4.61 -12.91 26.97
C LEU A 129 -3.57 -12.79 28.10
N VAL A 130 -2.28 -12.76 27.74
CA VAL A 130 -1.19 -12.64 28.72
C VAL A 130 -1.23 -11.28 29.41
N ARG A 131 -1.45 -10.19 28.66
CA ARG A 131 -1.57 -8.84 29.22
C ARG A 131 -2.75 -8.69 30.18
N ALA A 132 -3.86 -9.38 29.92
CA ALA A 132 -5.03 -9.42 30.78
C ALA A 132 -4.83 -10.28 32.05
N GLY A 133 -3.69 -10.93 32.24
CA GLY A 133 -3.43 -11.86 33.35
C GLY A 133 -4.23 -13.15 33.27
N GLN A 134 -4.73 -13.54 32.09
CA GLN A 134 -5.60 -14.70 31.87
C GLN A 134 -4.83 -15.96 31.48
N TRP A 135 -3.52 -15.98 31.66
CA TRP A 135 -2.70 -17.16 31.41
C TRP A 135 -2.58 -18.01 32.66
N ASP A 136 -3.56 -18.87 32.87
CA ASP A 136 -3.73 -19.65 34.10
C ASP A 136 -2.82 -20.87 34.17
N SER A 137 -2.43 -21.46 33.03
CA SER A 137 -1.66 -22.68 32.94
C SER A 137 -0.87 -22.78 31.65
N ALA A 138 0.39 -23.20 31.73
CA ALA A 138 1.22 -23.49 30.54
C ALA A 138 0.64 -24.61 29.68
N LEU A 139 -0.02 -25.60 30.27
CA LEU A 139 -0.64 -26.74 29.55
C LEU A 139 -1.85 -26.29 28.74
N THR A 140 -2.74 -25.51 29.32
CA THR A 140 -3.94 -25.00 28.63
C THR A 140 -3.53 -24.01 27.52
N GLY A 141 -2.50 -23.19 27.74
CA GLY A 141 -1.95 -22.29 26.74
C GLY A 141 -1.47 -23.01 25.49
N TYR A 142 -0.73 -24.11 25.65
CA TYR A 142 -0.19 -24.85 24.51
C TYR A 142 -1.29 -25.48 23.64
N GLY A 143 -2.30 -26.09 24.23
CA GLY A 143 -3.40 -26.74 23.52
C GLY A 143 -4.37 -25.76 22.87
N ALA A 144 -4.77 -24.69 23.59
CA ALA A 144 -5.78 -23.74 23.14
C ALA A 144 -5.27 -22.77 22.07
N TRP A 145 -3.95 -22.48 22.05
CA TRP A 145 -3.33 -21.44 21.20
C TRP A 145 -2.48 -22.02 20.08
N GLY A 146 -2.61 -23.33 19.80
CA GLY A 146 -1.96 -23.96 18.67
C GLY A 146 -2.34 -23.28 17.35
N GLY A 147 -1.34 -22.76 16.63
CA GLY A 147 -1.48 -22.16 15.30
C GLY A 147 -1.07 -23.13 14.21
N ILE A 148 -0.90 -22.61 13.02
CA ILE A 148 -0.42 -23.36 11.85
C ILE A 148 0.92 -22.79 11.38
N GLU A 149 1.75 -23.63 10.75
CA GLU A 149 2.98 -23.21 10.09
C GLU A 149 2.68 -22.71 8.68
N LEU A 150 3.51 -21.79 8.15
CA LEU A 150 3.43 -21.35 6.76
C LEU A 150 4.14 -22.30 5.81
N ALA A 151 5.24 -22.95 6.27
CA ALA A 151 6.02 -23.88 5.47
C ALA A 151 5.15 -25.02 4.91
N GLY A 152 5.35 -25.34 3.64
CA GLY A 152 4.59 -26.34 2.89
C GLY A 152 3.17 -25.93 2.50
N ARG A 153 2.67 -24.77 2.92
CA ARG A 153 1.35 -24.25 2.54
C ARG A 153 1.40 -23.44 1.25
N THR A 154 0.23 -23.25 0.66
CA THR A 154 0.08 -22.50 -0.59
C THR A 154 -0.40 -21.08 -0.31
N ALA A 155 0.37 -20.08 -0.75
CA ALA A 155 -0.05 -18.70 -0.83
C ALA A 155 -0.56 -18.38 -2.24
N GLY A 156 -1.74 -17.76 -2.34
CA GLY A 156 -2.32 -17.23 -3.57
C GLY A 156 -2.24 -15.72 -3.57
N LEU A 157 -1.47 -15.14 -4.48
CA LEU A 157 -1.31 -13.70 -4.63
C LEU A 157 -2.21 -13.19 -5.77
N ILE A 158 -3.09 -12.24 -5.49
CA ILE A 158 -3.89 -11.56 -6.49
C ILE A 158 -3.24 -10.22 -6.80
N GLY A 159 -2.56 -10.14 -7.94
CA GLY A 159 -1.66 -9.07 -8.35
C GLY A 159 -0.19 -9.42 -8.10
N LEU A 160 0.64 -9.29 -9.13
CA LEU A 160 2.08 -9.58 -9.11
C LEU A 160 2.91 -8.36 -9.60
N GLY A 161 2.46 -7.16 -9.20
CA GLY A 161 3.22 -5.91 -9.34
C GLY A 161 4.39 -5.82 -8.35
N ALA A 162 4.88 -4.61 -8.07
CA ALA A 162 6.02 -4.40 -7.18
C ALA A 162 5.83 -5.03 -5.79
N VAL A 163 4.67 -4.80 -5.15
CA VAL A 163 4.33 -5.38 -3.85
C VAL A 163 4.19 -6.90 -3.93
N GLY A 164 3.39 -7.41 -4.89
CA GLY A 164 3.16 -8.85 -5.02
C GLY A 164 4.44 -9.64 -5.25
N ARG A 165 5.40 -9.11 -6.03
CA ARG A 165 6.73 -9.70 -6.23
C ARG A 165 7.54 -9.72 -4.94
N ALA A 166 7.55 -8.62 -4.20
CA ALA A 166 8.26 -8.53 -2.92
C ALA A 166 7.69 -9.51 -1.87
N VAL A 167 6.36 -9.71 -1.86
CA VAL A 167 5.68 -10.71 -1.05
C VAL A 167 6.05 -12.12 -1.52
N ALA A 168 5.97 -12.40 -2.83
CA ALA A 168 6.27 -13.71 -3.40
C ALA A 168 7.68 -14.20 -3.01
N GLN A 169 8.68 -13.32 -3.10
CA GLN A 169 10.07 -13.64 -2.71
C GLN A 169 10.18 -14.01 -1.23
N ARG A 170 9.51 -13.28 -0.33
CA ARG A 170 9.54 -13.54 1.11
C ARG A 170 8.82 -14.82 1.48
N LEU A 171 7.67 -15.09 0.88
CA LEU A 171 6.91 -16.31 1.13
C LEU A 171 7.61 -17.56 0.60
N HIS A 172 8.28 -17.43 -0.56
CA HIS A 172 9.11 -18.51 -1.08
C HIS A 172 10.28 -18.84 -0.13
N ALA A 173 10.90 -17.83 0.47
CA ALA A 173 11.97 -18.02 1.47
C ALA A 173 11.46 -18.63 2.80
N LEU A 174 10.14 -18.67 3.03
CA LEU A 174 9.47 -19.37 4.13
C LEU A 174 8.94 -20.75 3.69
N ASP A 175 9.47 -21.33 2.62
CA ASP A 175 9.09 -22.65 2.09
C ASP A 175 7.62 -22.76 1.72
N MET A 176 6.95 -21.66 1.40
CA MET A 176 5.59 -21.67 0.86
C MET A 176 5.59 -21.94 -0.65
N ARG A 177 4.59 -22.67 -1.11
CA ARG A 177 4.25 -22.70 -2.54
C ARG A 177 3.53 -21.40 -2.89
N VAL A 178 4.06 -20.60 -3.82
CA VAL A 178 3.47 -19.33 -4.22
C VAL A 178 2.78 -19.47 -5.58
N LEU A 179 1.47 -19.23 -5.62
CA LEU A 179 0.67 -19.07 -6.82
C LEU A 179 0.33 -17.58 -7.00
N ALA A 180 0.21 -17.11 -8.23
CA ALA A 180 -0.22 -15.75 -8.51
C ALA A 180 -1.24 -15.72 -9.66
N PHE A 181 -2.20 -14.81 -9.53
CA PHE A 181 -3.09 -14.38 -10.60
C PHE A 181 -2.80 -12.92 -10.94
N ASP A 182 -2.31 -12.68 -12.15
CA ASP A 182 -2.12 -11.35 -12.71
C ASP A 182 -2.24 -11.45 -14.24
N PRO A 183 -3.25 -10.82 -14.86
CA PRO A 183 -3.47 -10.93 -16.31
C PRO A 183 -2.46 -10.14 -17.15
N PHE A 184 -1.63 -9.30 -16.51
CA PHE A 184 -0.69 -8.42 -17.21
C PHE A 184 0.76 -8.87 -17.12
N VAL A 185 1.04 -9.92 -16.34
CA VAL A 185 2.40 -10.44 -16.11
C VAL A 185 2.63 -11.70 -16.97
N ALA A 186 3.73 -11.70 -17.72
CA ALA A 186 4.15 -12.88 -18.46
C ALA A 186 4.74 -13.97 -17.54
N ALA A 187 4.52 -15.24 -17.87
CA ALA A 187 4.98 -16.37 -17.04
C ALA A 187 6.50 -16.34 -16.74
N ALA A 188 7.31 -15.93 -17.72
CA ALA A 188 8.77 -15.80 -17.54
C ALA A 188 9.19 -14.75 -16.50
N GLN A 189 8.29 -13.85 -16.13
CA GLN A 189 8.52 -12.76 -15.17
C GLN A 189 7.89 -13.03 -13.78
N ALA A 190 7.24 -14.19 -13.61
CA ALA A 190 6.46 -14.47 -12.39
C ALA A 190 7.29 -15.07 -11.25
N ALA A 191 8.47 -15.64 -11.52
CA ALA A 191 9.28 -16.30 -10.50
C ALA A 191 9.52 -15.41 -9.26
N PRO A 192 9.47 -15.97 -8.04
CA PRO A 192 9.28 -17.40 -7.72
C PRO A 192 7.83 -17.90 -7.71
N ALA A 193 6.84 -17.07 -8.05
CA ALA A 193 5.43 -17.47 -8.12
C ALA A 193 5.14 -18.24 -9.43
N ALA A 194 4.20 -19.18 -9.37
CA ALA A 194 3.60 -19.81 -10.55
C ALA A 194 2.29 -19.09 -10.93
N LEU A 195 2.20 -18.58 -12.18
CA LEU A 195 0.96 -17.99 -12.67
C LEU A 195 -0.10 -19.04 -12.91
N VAL A 196 -1.31 -18.75 -12.44
CA VAL A 196 -2.50 -19.59 -12.62
C VAL A 196 -3.72 -18.70 -12.85
N ASP A 197 -4.84 -19.29 -13.31
CA ASP A 197 -6.12 -18.58 -13.34
C ASP A 197 -6.68 -18.36 -11.93
N LEU A 198 -7.56 -17.38 -11.78
CA LEU A 198 -8.15 -17.03 -10.48
C LEU A 198 -8.90 -18.22 -9.83
N PRO A 199 -9.76 -19.00 -10.52
CA PRO A 199 -10.40 -20.16 -9.93
C PRO A 199 -9.42 -21.21 -9.41
N THR A 200 -8.32 -21.45 -10.09
CA THR A 200 -7.27 -22.38 -9.65
C THR A 200 -6.57 -21.87 -8.40
N LEU A 201 -6.24 -20.56 -8.35
CA LEU A 201 -5.67 -19.93 -7.16
C LEU A 201 -6.62 -20.08 -5.96
N LEU A 202 -7.89 -19.71 -6.12
CA LEU A 202 -8.89 -19.76 -5.03
C LEU A 202 -9.03 -21.18 -4.44
N ARG A 203 -9.08 -22.19 -5.28
CA ARG A 203 -9.21 -23.61 -4.83
C ARG A 203 -7.94 -24.15 -4.18
N ALA A 204 -6.77 -23.63 -4.54
CA ALA A 204 -5.49 -24.17 -4.09
C ALA A 204 -4.92 -23.47 -2.86
N ALA A 205 -5.21 -22.19 -2.65
CA ALA A 205 -4.56 -21.34 -1.64
C ALA A 205 -5.06 -21.66 -0.21
N ASP A 206 -4.11 -21.74 0.72
CA ASP A 206 -4.36 -21.73 2.17
C ASP A 206 -4.39 -20.29 2.71
N PHE A 207 -3.65 -19.39 2.06
CA PHE A 207 -3.63 -17.95 2.30
C PHE A 207 -3.85 -17.23 0.98
N ILE A 208 -4.77 -16.26 0.95
CA ILE A 208 -4.99 -15.37 -0.19
C ILE A 208 -4.57 -13.96 0.22
N SER A 209 -3.69 -13.33 -0.56
CA SER A 209 -3.23 -11.96 -0.31
C SER A 209 -3.43 -11.08 -1.54
N LEU A 210 -3.96 -9.87 -1.31
CA LEU A 210 -4.36 -8.94 -2.36
C LEU A 210 -3.30 -7.86 -2.56
N HIS A 211 -2.85 -7.70 -3.81
CA HIS A 211 -1.83 -6.74 -4.23
C HIS A 211 -2.15 -6.11 -5.59
N CYS A 212 -3.41 -6.16 -6.00
CA CYS A 212 -3.89 -5.51 -7.23
C CYS A 212 -4.45 -4.11 -6.95
N PRO A 213 -4.40 -3.17 -7.90
CA PRO A 213 -5.07 -1.88 -7.80
C PRO A 213 -6.59 -2.05 -7.83
N LEU A 214 -7.31 -1.03 -7.35
CA LEU A 214 -8.76 -0.95 -7.51
C LEU A 214 -9.09 -0.40 -8.90
N THR A 215 -9.74 -1.22 -9.71
CA THR A 215 -10.25 -0.87 -11.04
C THR A 215 -11.68 -1.38 -11.17
N PRO A 216 -12.43 -1.02 -12.22
CA PRO A 216 -13.74 -1.63 -12.49
C PRO A 216 -13.71 -3.17 -12.52
N GLN A 217 -12.59 -3.77 -13.00
CA GLN A 217 -12.42 -5.22 -13.11
C GLN A 217 -12.03 -5.89 -11.79
N THR A 218 -11.40 -5.17 -10.86
CA THR A 218 -10.98 -5.71 -9.56
C THR A 218 -11.92 -5.33 -8.42
N ARG A 219 -12.87 -4.43 -8.65
CA ARG A 219 -13.91 -4.11 -7.67
C ARG A 219 -14.74 -5.34 -7.35
N HIS A 220 -14.81 -5.69 -6.05
CA HIS A 220 -15.50 -6.88 -5.55
C HIS A 220 -15.05 -8.18 -6.25
N LEU A 221 -13.78 -8.24 -6.66
CA LEU A 221 -13.20 -9.46 -7.26
C LEU A 221 -13.38 -10.68 -6.34
N LEU A 222 -13.28 -10.46 -5.02
CA LEU A 222 -13.60 -11.45 -4.00
C LEU A 222 -15.01 -11.19 -3.42
N ALA A 223 -16.03 -11.41 -4.25
CA ALA A 223 -17.42 -11.47 -3.83
C ALA A 223 -17.83 -12.85 -3.30
N ALA A 224 -19.08 -13.04 -2.92
CA ALA A 224 -19.60 -14.29 -2.34
C ALA A 224 -19.31 -15.53 -3.21
N THR A 225 -19.45 -15.41 -4.53
CA THR A 225 -19.19 -16.50 -5.48
C THR A 225 -17.72 -16.91 -5.54
N ALA A 226 -16.79 -15.95 -5.44
CA ALA A 226 -15.36 -16.20 -5.40
C ALA A 226 -14.96 -16.82 -4.05
N LEU A 227 -15.44 -16.25 -2.94
CA LEU A 227 -15.20 -16.78 -1.59
C LEU A 227 -15.74 -18.19 -1.41
N ALA A 228 -16.86 -18.54 -2.03
CA ALA A 228 -17.39 -19.90 -2.01
C ALA A 228 -16.48 -20.94 -2.70
N GLN A 229 -15.62 -20.51 -3.64
CA GLN A 229 -14.66 -21.37 -4.34
C GLN A 229 -13.37 -21.61 -3.56
N THR A 230 -13.09 -20.83 -2.51
CA THR A 230 -11.86 -20.98 -1.72
C THR A 230 -11.84 -22.30 -0.95
N LYS A 231 -10.65 -22.73 -0.51
CA LYS A 231 -10.56 -23.81 0.49
C LYS A 231 -11.35 -23.42 1.74
N PRO A 232 -12.09 -24.35 2.37
CA PRO A 232 -12.59 -24.16 3.72
C PRO A 232 -11.44 -23.85 4.68
N GLY A 233 -11.60 -22.80 5.48
CA GLY A 233 -10.56 -22.40 6.41
C GLY A 233 -9.39 -21.58 5.81
N VAL A 234 -9.57 -21.00 4.63
CA VAL A 234 -8.61 -20.07 4.03
C VAL A 234 -8.40 -18.83 4.89
N PHE A 235 -7.20 -18.28 4.89
CA PHE A 235 -6.90 -16.96 5.46
C PHE A 235 -6.84 -15.91 4.37
N LEU A 236 -7.34 -14.69 4.65
CA LEU A 236 -7.37 -13.58 3.70
C LEU A 236 -6.60 -12.39 4.24
N ILE A 237 -5.70 -11.81 3.42
CA ILE A 237 -4.93 -10.61 3.74
C ILE A 237 -5.24 -9.54 2.70
N ASN A 238 -5.64 -8.35 3.16
CA ASN A 238 -5.86 -7.19 2.29
C ASN A 238 -5.04 -5.98 2.76
N THR A 239 -3.94 -5.75 2.09
CA THR A 239 -3.09 -4.55 2.21
C THR A 239 -3.13 -3.71 0.93
N ALA A 240 -4.11 -3.97 0.03
CA ALA A 240 -4.27 -3.27 -1.24
C ALA A 240 -5.35 -2.18 -1.16
N ARG A 241 -6.60 -2.52 -1.47
CA ARG A 241 -7.76 -1.61 -1.40
C ARG A 241 -8.98 -2.37 -0.87
N ALA A 242 -9.74 -1.76 0.02
CA ALA A 242 -10.91 -2.40 0.65
C ALA A 242 -11.92 -2.93 -0.39
N ALA A 243 -12.25 -2.11 -1.38
CA ALA A 243 -13.28 -2.43 -2.37
C ALA A 243 -12.90 -3.51 -3.40
N VAL A 244 -11.71 -4.13 -3.30
CA VAL A 244 -11.38 -5.36 -4.04
C VAL A 244 -12.14 -6.55 -3.46
N VAL A 245 -12.51 -6.49 -2.19
CA VAL A 245 -13.32 -7.49 -1.50
C VAL A 245 -14.73 -6.93 -1.29
N ASP A 246 -15.73 -7.76 -1.47
CA ASP A 246 -17.08 -7.47 -1.00
C ASP A 246 -17.11 -7.68 0.52
N GLU A 247 -17.30 -6.59 1.25
CA GLU A 247 -17.22 -6.57 2.72
C GLU A 247 -18.29 -7.45 3.37
N ASP A 248 -19.53 -7.40 2.88
CA ASP A 248 -20.64 -8.18 3.42
C ASP A 248 -20.42 -9.68 3.16
N ALA A 249 -19.91 -10.02 1.97
CA ALA A 249 -19.57 -11.39 1.63
C ALA A 249 -18.42 -11.93 2.49
N LEU A 250 -17.40 -11.13 2.79
CA LEU A 250 -16.30 -11.52 3.67
C LEU A 250 -16.77 -11.71 5.12
N LEU A 251 -17.62 -10.81 5.63
CA LEU A 251 -18.22 -10.94 6.96
C LEU A 251 -19.04 -12.25 7.07
N ALA A 252 -19.84 -12.57 6.07
CA ALA A 252 -20.59 -13.83 6.02
C ALA A 252 -19.67 -15.06 5.96
N ALA A 253 -18.59 -14.99 5.16
CA ALA A 253 -17.62 -16.08 5.03
C ALA A 253 -16.82 -16.33 6.33
N LEU A 254 -16.49 -15.28 7.08
CA LEU A 254 -15.86 -15.37 8.40
C LEU A 254 -16.82 -16.00 9.43
N ARG A 255 -18.08 -15.54 9.47
CA ARG A 255 -19.10 -16.09 10.40
C ARG A 255 -19.40 -17.57 10.15
N SER A 256 -19.42 -18.00 8.89
CA SER A 256 -19.64 -19.39 8.51
C SER A 256 -18.39 -20.28 8.69
N GLY A 257 -17.21 -19.70 8.96
CA GLY A 257 -15.95 -20.44 9.03
C GLY A 257 -15.35 -20.80 7.66
N ARG A 258 -15.95 -20.38 6.55
CA ARG A 258 -15.34 -20.53 5.21
C ARG A 258 -13.99 -19.85 5.15
N VAL A 259 -13.89 -18.63 5.69
CA VAL A 259 -12.65 -17.92 5.94
C VAL A 259 -12.30 -18.08 7.42
N ALA A 260 -11.14 -18.65 7.74
CA ALA A 260 -10.72 -18.92 9.10
C ALA A 260 -10.30 -17.64 9.85
N GLY A 261 -9.80 -16.65 9.13
CA GLY A 261 -9.41 -15.36 9.65
C GLY A 261 -9.02 -14.40 8.54
N ALA A 262 -9.05 -13.10 8.83
CA ALA A 262 -8.65 -12.08 7.89
C ALA A 262 -7.72 -11.05 8.56
N ALA A 263 -6.82 -10.43 7.76
CA ALA A 263 -6.05 -9.26 8.16
C ALA A 263 -6.31 -8.14 7.16
N LEU A 264 -6.81 -7.02 7.67
CA LEU A 264 -7.25 -5.89 6.86
C LEU A 264 -6.48 -4.63 7.29
N ASP A 265 -5.66 -4.11 6.39
CA ASP A 265 -4.98 -2.83 6.57
C ASP A 265 -5.73 -1.67 5.92
N VAL A 266 -6.74 -1.99 5.11
CA VAL A 266 -7.56 -1.03 4.35
C VAL A 266 -9.04 -1.26 4.63
N HIS A 267 -9.81 -0.17 4.77
CA HIS A 267 -11.20 -0.18 5.18
C HIS A 267 -12.08 0.61 4.21
N ARG A 268 -13.36 0.24 4.11
CA ARG A 268 -14.31 0.95 3.24
C ARG A 268 -14.54 2.41 3.70
N VAL A 269 -14.48 2.62 5.01
CA VAL A 269 -14.52 3.93 5.65
C VAL A 269 -13.30 4.04 6.56
N GLU A 270 -12.49 5.05 6.34
CA GLU A 270 -11.29 5.36 7.12
C GLU A 270 -11.41 6.78 7.70
N PRO A 271 -11.30 6.96 9.02
CA PRO A 271 -11.10 5.96 10.07
C PRO A 271 -12.27 4.99 10.24
N LEU A 272 -11.96 3.75 10.72
CA LEU A 272 -12.95 2.71 10.95
C LEU A 272 -13.96 3.16 12.03
N PRO A 273 -15.29 3.12 11.76
CA PRO A 273 -16.30 3.58 12.72
C PRO A 273 -16.31 2.73 14.01
N PRO A 274 -16.60 3.32 15.18
CA PRO A 274 -16.64 2.60 16.48
C PRO A 274 -17.66 1.48 16.56
N ASN A 275 -18.68 1.49 15.70
CA ASN A 275 -19.71 0.45 15.62
C ASN A 275 -19.49 -0.52 14.46
N SER A 276 -18.29 -0.56 13.90
CA SER A 276 -17.96 -1.45 12.80
C SER A 276 -18.11 -2.93 13.19
N PRO A 277 -18.76 -3.75 12.34
CA PRO A 277 -18.93 -5.19 12.60
C PRO A 277 -17.59 -5.95 12.68
N TRP A 278 -16.52 -5.40 12.14
CA TRP A 278 -15.18 -5.97 12.21
C TRP A 278 -14.64 -6.07 13.64
N LEU A 279 -15.01 -5.12 14.51
CA LEU A 279 -14.50 -5.02 15.89
C LEU A 279 -14.99 -6.17 16.80
N ALA A 280 -16.05 -6.87 16.40
CA ALA A 280 -16.61 -7.99 17.13
C ALA A 280 -16.05 -9.36 16.70
N LEU A 281 -15.08 -9.40 15.76
CA LEU A 281 -14.57 -10.64 15.20
C LEU A 281 -13.15 -10.95 15.70
N ASP A 282 -13.00 -11.85 16.65
CA ASP A 282 -11.72 -12.25 17.24
C ASP A 282 -10.69 -12.80 16.24
N ARG A 283 -11.16 -13.24 15.06
CA ARG A 283 -10.32 -13.81 14.00
C ARG A 283 -9.91 -12.79 12.94
N VAL A 284 -10.14 -11.49 13.21
CA VAL A 284 -9.78 -10.41 12.29
C VAL A 284 -8.71 -9.54 12.93
N ILE A 285 -7.62 -9.31 12.21
CA ILE A 285 -6.59 -8.34 12.56
C ILE A 285 -6.86 -7.08 11.74
N LEU A 286 -6.94 -5.94 12.42
CA LEU A 286 -7.19 -4.64 11.81
C LEU A 286 -6.00 -3.73 12.05
N THR A 287 -5.51 -3.07 11.01
CA THR A 287 -4.48 -2.04 11.10
C THR A 287 -4.95 -0.75 10.42
N PRO A 288 -4.52 0.44 10.87
CA PRO A 288 -5.05 1.72 10.42
C PRO A 288 -4.34 2.23 9.15
N HIS A 289 -4.35 1.42 8.08
CA HIS A 289 -3.79 1.73 6.75
C HIS A 289 -2.29 2.13 6.82
N ILE A 290 -1.51 1.28 7.47
CA ILE A 290 -0.07 1.51 7.73
C ILE A 290 0.88 0.75 6.79
N GLY A 291 0.35 0.10 5.74
CA GLY A 291 1.19 -0.67 4.80
C GLY A 291 2.37 0.11 4.22
N GLY A 292 2.16 1.40 3.95
CA GLY A 292 3.23 2.29 3.49
C GLY A 292 3.90 3.13 4.58
N ALA A 293 3.52 3.00 5.84
CA ALA A 293 4.00 3.82 6.94
C ALA A 293 5.33 3.28 7.51
N SER A 294 6.41 3.44 6.76
CA SER A 294 7.76 3.11 7.20
C SER A 294 8.68 4.32 6.97
N VAL A 295 9.59 4.56 7.90
CA VAL A 295 10.60 5.62 7.77
C VAL A 295 11.49 5.42 6.53
N ASP A 296 11.71 4.18 6.10
CA ASP A 296 12.50 3.85 4.91
C ASP A 296 11.81 4.28 3.61
N VAL A 297 10.49 4.33 3.59
CA VAL A 297 9.69 4.77 2.43
C VAL A 297 10.00 6.22 2.07
N ILE A 298 10.31 7.06 3.08
CA ILE A 298 10.74 8.46 2.85
C ILE A 298 12.04 8.47 2.05
N GLY A 299 13.00 7.62 2.41
CA GLY A 299 14.25 7.48 1.67
C GLY A 299 14.04 7.01 0.23
N HIS A 300 13.13 6.07 0.02
CA HIS A 300 12.83 5.54 -1.31
C HIS A 300 12.22 6.59 -2.23
N HIS A 301 11.17 7.33 -1.79
CA HIS A 301 10.61 8.37 -2.66
C HIS A 301 11.54 9.56 -2.83
N SER A 302 12.29 9.96 -1.79
CA SER A 302 13.29 11.02 -1.90
C SER A 302 14.33 10.71 -2.97
N ARG A 303 14.82 9.47 -3.00
CA ARG A 303 15.73 8.99 -4.04
C ARG A 303 15.11 9.06 -5.43
N LEU A 304 13.94 8.45 -5.61
CA LEU A 304 13.27 8.35 -6.91
C LEU A 304 12.94 9.74 -7.49
N ILE A 305 12.44 10.65 -6.66
CA ILE A 305 12.15 12.03 -7.09
C ILE A 305 13.44 12.79 -7.43
N THR A 306 14.50 12.63 -6.62
CA THR A 306 15.79 13.27 -6.89
C THR A 306 16.36 12.83 -8.23
N GLU A 307 16.41 11.51 -8.48
CA GLU A 307 16.90 10.94 -9.74
C GLU A 307 16.05 11.42 -10.93
N ALA A 308 14.72 11.43 -10.81
CA ALA A 308 13.83 11.91 -11.87
C ALA A 308 14.00 13.40 -12.16
N LEU A 309 14.14 14.23 -11.13
CA LEU A 309 14.34 15.68 -11.30
C LEU A 309 15.71 15.98 -11.93
N GLU A 310 16.78 15.31 -11.49
CA GLU A 310 18.11 15.45 -12.07
C GLU A 310 18.12 15.05 -13.55
N GLN A 311 17.47 13.94 -13.90
CA GLN A 311 17.30 13.52 -15.29
C GLN A 311 16.52 14.57 -16.10
N PHE A 312 15.45 15.12 -15.54
CA PHE A 312 14.62 16.13 -16.20
C PHE A 312 15.42 17.40 -16.55
N VAL A 313 16.32 17.81 -15.66
CA VAL A 313 17.14 19.03 -15.88
C VAL A 313 18.50 18.74 -16.56
N GLY A 314 18.77 17.50 -16.94
CA GLY A 314 20.00 17.10 -17.66
C GLY A 314 21.25 17.01 -16.78
N LEU A 315 21.10 16.64 -15.51
CA LEU A 315 22.18 16.43 -14.54
C LEU A 315 22.52 14.95 -14.32
N GLY A 316 21.81 14.03 -14.99
CA GLY A 316 21.97 12.58 -14.86
C GLY A 316 22.90 11.98 -15.92
#